data_45ccfc96662ec7401f001867dbd47dd0
#
_entry.id   45ccfc96662ec7401f001867dbd47dd0
#
_cell.length_a   1.000
_cell.length_b   1.000
_cell.length_c   1.000
_cell.angle_alpha   90.00
_cell.angle_beta   90.00
_cell.angle_gamma   90.00
#
_symmetry.space_group_name_H-M   'P 1'
#
loop_
_entity.id
_entity.type
_entity.pdbx_description
1 polymer ?
#
loop_
_entity_poly.entity_id
_entity_poly.type
_entity_poly.pdbx_seq_one_letter_code
_entity_poly.pdbx_strand_id
1 'polypeptide(L)'
;MLFLRVVSTASEFGVYMNEPTVLMQEAIEEDIAAANGYLLEVAKSQTLAGIAIDTGIFTGSAALQIVDVARSKSIDLIVMCSHGESGIKRRVMGSVAHKIVRHSSVPVLVLRDSGEKSANLYREQDRPLRVLVPLDGSPLAEMVLEPVVQLATQLTASGPYQLNLLRVIDLPNRYGGWKSLSHIDNKVLEQARQAMESYMRLVIEHVRASVPNSSRLSMTTSIKFETDVPGAIIHVAEHGDDGEEDVGGYDLVAMATHGRSAIPRWALGSVTERVLDSTRLPMLIVRPQEVHSYIVK
;
A
#
# COMPACT_ATOMS: atom_id res chain seq x y z
N MET A 1 13.69 -13.08 7.87
CA MET A 1 13.49 -11.97 6.92
C MET A 1 14.37 -12.19 5.71
N LEU A 2 13.93 -11.87 4.48
CA LEU A 2 14.75 -12.01 3.27
C LEU A 2 15.10 -10.63 2.71
N PHE A 3 16.38 -10.30 2.56
CA PHE A 3 16.85 -9.18 1.75
C PHE A 3 17.18 -9.67 0.35
N LEU A 4 16.63 -8.98 -0.64
CA LEU A 4 16.75 -9.36 -2.03
C LEU A 4 17.26 -8.19 -2.87
N ARG A 5 18.25 -8.46 -3.72
CA ARG A 5 18.70 -7.54 -4.76
C ARG A 5 18.64 -8.23 -6.12
N VAL A 6 18.17 -7.53 -7.13
CA VAL A 6 18.16 -8.02 -8.51
C VAL A 6 19.13 -7.19 -9.33
N VAL A 7 20.04 -7.88 -10.00
CA VAL A 7 21.00 -7.29 -10.95
C VAL A 7 20.37 -7.37 -12.33
N SER A 8 20.20 -6.22 -12.98
CA SER A 8 19.65 -6.16 -14.34
C SER A 8 20.65 -6.72 -15.35
N THR A 9 20.17 -7.54 -16.27
CA THR A 9 20.98 -8.09 -17.36
C THR A 9 20.83 -7.24 -18.64
N ALA A 10 21.81 -7.33 -19.52
CA ALA A 10 21.84 -6.56 -20.78
C ALA A 10 20.60 -6.75 -21.67
N SER A 11 19.88 -7.85 -21.53
CA SER A 11 18.63 -8.11 -22.26
C SER A 11 17.51 -7.11 -21.93
N GLU A 12 17.54 -6.47 -20.75
CA GLU A 12 16.56 -5.43 -20.38
C GLU A 12 16.81 -4.10 -21.10
N PHE A 13 18.04 -3.87 -21.58
CA PHE A 13 18.38 -2.64 -22.33
C PHE A 13 18.11 -2.74 -23.84
N GLY A 14 17.39 -3.79 -24.29
CA GLY A 14 17.01 -3.96 -25.69
C GLY A 14 18.20 -4.32 -26.62
N VAL A 15 19.33 -4.66 -26.06
CA VAL A 15 20.49 -5.14 -26.83
C VAL A 15 20.30 -6.63 -27.10
N TYR A 16 19.65 -6.95 -28.22
CA TYR A 16 19.56 -8.33 -28.73
C TYR A 16 20.93 -8.79 -29.27
N MET A 17 21.83 -9.15 -28.37
CA MET A 17 23.04 -9.89 -28.77
C MET A 17 22.77 -11.37 -28.55
N ASN A 18 23.05 -12.18 -29.56
CA ASN A 18 22.86 -13.64 -29.52
C ASN A 18 23.69 -14.33 -28.43
N GLU A 19 24.76 -13.70 -27.96
CA GLU A 19 25.58 -14.13 -26.82
C GLU A 19 26.15 -12.91 -26.09
N PRO A 20 26.17 -12.89 -24.72
CA PRO A 20 26.85 -11.84 -23.99
C PRO A 20 28.36 -11.91 -24.27
N THR A 21 28.96 -10.76 -24.55
CA THR A 21 30.43 -10.69 -24.70
C THR A 21 31.09 -10.98 -23.36
N VAL A 22 32.34 -11.44 -23.38
CA VAL A 22 33.14 -11.69 -22.16
C VAL A 22 33.13 -10.49 -21.21
N LEU A 23 33.24 -9.27 -21.75
CA LEU A 23 33.18 -8.03 -20.99
C LEU A 23 31.83 -7.82 -20.29
N MET A 24 30.72 -8.24 -20.90
CA MET A 24 29.40 -8.16 -20.26
C MET A 24 29.25 -9.19 -19.14
N GLN A 25 29.84 -10.37 -19.29
CA GLN A 25 29.81 -11.37 -18.21
C GLN A 25 30.65 -10.91 -17.01
N GLU A 26 31.85 -10.39 -17.25
CA GLU A 26 32.68 -9.79 -16.19
C GLU A 26 31.95 -8.66 -15.44
N ALA A 27 31.30 -7.74 -16.16
CA ALA A 27 30.53 -6.66 -15.54
C ALA A 27 29.36 -7.18 -14.69
N ILE A 28 28.64 -8.22 -15.13
CA ILE A 28 27.55 -8.83 -14.35
C ILE A 28 28.12 -9.51 -13.09
N GLU A 29 29.26 -10.19 -13.19
CA GLU A 29 29.91 -10.81 -12.03
C GLU A 29 30.37 -9.77 -11.00
N GLU A 30 30.91 -8.64 -11.45
CA GLU A 30 31.25 -7.50 -10.59
C GLU A 30 30.00 -6.92 -9.89
N ASP A 31 28.91 -6.71 -10.62
CA ASP A 31 27.64 -6.22 -10.06
C ASP A 31 27.05 -7.20 -9.03
N ILE A 32 27.13 -8.50 -9.29
CA ILE A 32 26.70 -9.55 -8.34
C ILE A 32 27.59 -9.52 -7.09
N ALA A 33 28.90 -9.40 -7.23
CA ALA A 33 29.82 -9.32 -6.10
C ALA A 33 29.57 -8.08 -5.24
N ALA A 34 29.36 -6.92 -5.88
CA ALA A 34 29.01 -5.67 -5.21
C ALA A 34 27.66 -5.77 -4.49
N ALA A 35 26.64 -6.37 -5.14
CA ALA A 35 25.33 -6.63 -4.56
C ALA A 35 25.42 -7.52 -3.31
N ASN A 36 26.24 -8.56 -3.37
CA ASN A 36 26.46 -9.47 -2.24
C ASN A 36 27.14 -8.77 -1.06
N GLY A 37 28.20 -8.00 -1.32
CA GLY A 37 28.87 -7.19 -0.31
C GLY A 37 27.91 -6.25 0.41
N TYR A 38 27.11 -5.52 -0.35
CA TYR A 38 26.09 -4.61 0.18
C TYR A 38 25.04 -5.32 1.05
N LEU A 39 24.47 -6.44 0.58
CA LEU A 39 23.47 -7.17 1.36
C LEU A 39 24.03 -7.75 2.66
N LEU A 40 25.27 -8.24 2.63
CA LEU A 40 25.93 -8.74 3.82
C LEU A 40 26.25 -7.63 4.83
N GLU A 41 26.60 -6.44 4.38
CA GLU A 41 26.82 -5.27 5.22
C GLU A 41 25.50 -4.83 5.90
N VAL A 42 24.42 -4.71 5.13
CA VAL A 42 23.08 -4.38 5.66
C VAL A 42 22.64 -5.43 6.68
N ALA A 43 22.79 -6.72 6.36
CA ALA A 43 22.39 -7.82 7.25
C ALA A 43 23.14 -7.84 8.59
N LYS A 44 24.37 -7.28 8.63
CA LYS A 44 25.20 -7.18 9.84
C LYS A 44 24.91 -5.91 10.66
N SER A 45 24.04 -5.02 10.19
CA SER A 45 23.77 -3.76 10.89
C SER A 45 23.22 -4.01 12.30
N GLN A 46 23.60 -3.16 13.27
CA GLN A 46 23.14 -3.27 14.66
C GLN A 46 21.62 -3.14 14.80
N THR A 47 20.99 -2.39 13.90
CA THR A 47 19.53 -2.21 13.86
C THR A 47 18.76 -3.52 13.64
N LEU A 48 19.42 -4.51 13.03
CA LEU A 48 18.84 -5.81 12.70
C LEU A 48 19.31 -6.93 13.65
N ALA A 49 19.98 -6.58 14.73
CA ALA A 49 20.49 -7.56 15.69
C ALA A 49 19.34 -8.42 16.26
N GLY A 50 19.53 -9.73 16.25
CA GLY A 50 18.54 -10.70 16.74
C GLY A 50 17.49 -11.13 15.71
N ILE A 51 17.49 -10.57 14.50
CA ILE A 51 16.60 -10.98 13.41
C ILE A 51 17.32 -12.02 12.51
N ALA A 52 16.68 -13.17 12.29
CA ALA A 52 17.17 -14.14 11.31
C ALA A 52 17.02 -13.55 9.90
N ILE A 53 18.14 -13.35 9.20
CA ILE A 53 18.19 -12.71 7.89
C ILE A 53 18.79 -13.67 6.88
N ASP A 54 18.06 -13.87 5.77
CA ASP A 54 18.58 -14.46 4.54
C ASP A 54 18.87 -13.36 3.53
N THR A 55 19.83 -13.58 2.65
CA THR A 55 20.12 -12.70 1.52
C THR A 55 19.97 -13.47 0.20
N GLY A 56 19.46 -12.79 -0.84
CA GLY A 56 19.29 -13.38 -2.16
C GLY A 56 19.66 -12.39 -3.26
N ILE A 57 20.47 -12.86 -4.23
CA ILE A 57 20.80 -12.11 -5.44
C ILE A 57 20.21 -12.87 -6.61
N PHE A 58 19.50 -12.15 -7.45
CA PHE A 58 18.89 -12.69 -8.66
C PHE A 58 19.28 -11.81 -9.85
N THR A 59 19.21 -12.36 -11.04
CA THR A 59 19.51 -11.64 -12.28
C THR A 59 18.28 -11.58 -13.18
N GLY A 60 18.12 -10.48 -13.93
CA GLY A 60 17.03 -10.29 -14.88
C GLY A 60 16.04 -9.19 -14.46
N SER A 61 14.78 -9.31 -14.86
CA SER A 61 13.76 -8.30 -14.57
C SER A 61 13.44 -8.22 -13.08
N ALA A 62 13.77 -7.09 -12.47
CA ALA A 62 13.64 -6.89 -11.02
C ALA A 62 12.21 -7.18 -10.53
N ALA A 63 11.19 -6.65 -11.21
CA ALA A 63 9.81 -6.84 -10.77
C ALA A 63 9.36 -8.31 -10.85
N LEU A 64 9.73 -9.02 -11.92
CA LEU A 64 9.39 -10.44 -12.09
C LEU A 64 10.09 -11.30 -11.04
N GLN A 65 11.40 -11.11 -10.85
CA GLN A 65 12.19 -11.87 -9.87
C GLN A 65 11.66 -11.69 -8.44
N ILE A 66 11.32 -10.45 -8.05
CA ILE A 66 10.79 -10.17 -6.70
C ILE A 66 9.44 -10.88 -6.49
N VAL A 67 8.53 -10.81 -7.47
CA VAL A 67 7.21 -11.45 -7.37
C VAL A 67 7.33 -12.98 -7.35
N ASP A 68 8.21 -13.55 -8.17
CA ASP A 68 8.43 -15.00 -8.22
C ASP A 68 9.08 -15.54 -6.95
N VAL A 69 10.05 -14.81 -6.40
CA VAL A 69 10.66 -15.15 -5.10
C VAL A 69 9.65 -15.05 -3.98
N ALA A 70 8.83 -14.00 -3.95
CA ALA A 70 7.78 -13.86 -2.93
C ALA A 70 6.81 -15.05 -2.95
N ARG A 71 6.44 -15.52 -4.13
CA ARG A 71 5.57 -16.69 -4.30
C ARG A 71 6.27 -17.99 -3.90
N SER A 72 7.48 -18.23 -4.41
CA SER A 72 8.21 -19.51 -4.22
C SER A 72 8.68 -19.72 -2.79
N LYS A 73 8.97 -18.64 -2.07
CA LYS A 73 9.41 -18.67 -0.67
C LYS A 73 8.27 -18.40 0.33
N SER A 74 7.02 -18.35 -0.13
CA SER A 74 5.84 -18.08 0.72
C SER A 74 6.04 -16.84 1.61
N ILE A 75 6.45 -15.74 1.00
CA ILE A 75 6.63 -14.45 1.68
C ILE A 75 5.26 -13.87 2.00
N ASP A 76 5.09 -13.34 3.21
CA ASP A 76 3.81 -12.76 3.68
C ASP A 76 3.66 -11.27 3.31
N LEU A 77 4.78 -10.55 3.15
CA LEU A 77 4.80 -9.12 2.88
C LEU A 77 6.04 -8.73 2.08
N ILE A 78 5.87 -7.97 1.01
CA ILE A 78 6.96 -7.28 0.32
C ILE A 78 7.06 -5.86 0.89
N VAL A 79 8.26 -5.46 1.35
CA VAL A 79 8.55 -4.08 1.77
C VAL A 79 9.56 -3.49 0.81
N MET A 80 9.25 -2.32 0.26
CA MET A 80 10.13 -1.65 -0.70
C MET A 80 9.96 -0.14 -0.65
N CYS A 81 10.98 0.60 -1.11
CA CYS A 81 10.86 2.03 -1.33
C CYS A 81 10.20 2.32 -2.69
N SER A 82 9.53 3.46 -2.78
CA SER A 82 8.89 3.91 -4.04
C SER A 82 9.89 4.21 -5.15
N HIS A 83 11.14 4.55 -4.80
CA HIS A 83 12.26 4.86 -5.71
C HIS A 83 13.52 4.10 -5.32
N GLY A 84 14.38 3.82 -6.31
CA GLY A 84 15.73 3.30 -6.11
C GLY A 84 16.79 4.41 -6.23
N GLU A 85 18.05 4.03 -6.41
CA GLU A 85 19.24 4.92 -6.48
C GLU A 85 19.21 5.94 -7.64
N SER A 86 18.37 5.78 -8.65
CA SER A 86 18.29 6.66 -9.82
C SER A 86 17.74 8.07 -9.56
N GLY A 87 17.51 8.43 -8.29
CA GLY A 87 17.55 9.78 -7.72
C GLY A 87 16.74 10.89 -8.40
N ILE A 88 15.80 10.61 -9.27
CA ILE A 88 14.90 11.65 -9.77
C ILE A 88 13.93 11.98 -8.64
N LYS A 89 14.12 13.14 -8.00
CA LYS A 89 13.25 13.72 -6.94
C LYS A 89 11.84 14.04 -7.46
N ARG A 90 11.20 13.12 -8.17
CA ARG A 90 9.81 13.26 -8.59
C ARG A 90 8.94 12.37 -7.71
N ARG A 91 7.79 12.90 -7.32
CA ARG A 91 6.73 12.25 -6.54
C ARG A 91 6.08 11.04 -7.25
N VAL A 92 6.66 10.56 -8.33
CA VAL A 92 6.12 9.49 -9.18
C VAL A 92 6.76 8.17 -8.79
N MET A 93 5.98 7.17 -8.52
CA MET A 93 6.43 5.82 -8.18
C MET A 93 7.29 5.20 -9.29
N GLY A 94 8.38 4.55 -8.93
CA GLY A 94 9.29 3.89 -9.87
C GLY A 94 8.63 2.74 -10.63
N SER A 95 9.11 2.47 -11.84
CA SER A 95 8.54 1.43 -12.73
C SER A 95 8.57 0.02 -12.13
N VAL A 96 9.59 -0.32 -11.36
CA VAL A 96 9.71 -1.61 -10.66
C VAL A 96 8.62 -1.72 -9.59
N ALA A 97 8.48 -0.68 -8.76
CA ALA A 97 7.48 -0.65 -7.70
C ALA A 97 6.05 -0.72 -8.26
N HIS A 98 5.75 0.01 -9.33
CA HIS A 98 4.46 -0.10 -10.03
C HIS A 98 4.18 -1.52 -10.54
N LYS A 99 5.16 -2.18 -11.15
CA LYS A 99 5.00 -3.54 -11.64
C LYS A 99 4.77 -4.53 -10.50
N ILE A 100 5.51 -4.39 -9.37
CA ILE A 100 5.34 -5.26 -8.21
C ILE A 100 3.93 -5.11 -7.63
N VAL A 101 3.47 -3.88 -7.38
CA VAL A 101 2.12 -3.62 -6.85
C VAL A 101 1.02 -4.21 -7.75
N ARG A 102 1.20 -4.15 -9.07
CA ARG A 102 0.23 -4.71 -10.04
C ARG A 102 0.23 -6.24 -10.10
N HIS A 103 1.37 -6.88 -9.85
CA HIS A 103 1.53 -8.32 -10.11
C HIS A 103 1.71 -9.17 -8.86
N SER A 104 1.99 -8.56 -7.71
CA SER A 104 2.17 -9.29 -6.46
C SER A 104 0.87 -9.98 -6.02
N SER A 105 0.99 -11.21 -5.58
CA SER A 105 -0.09 -11.96 -4.91
C SER A 105 -0.08 -11.77 -3.39
N VAL A 106 0.95 -11.15 -2.86
CA VAL A 106 1.08 -10.84 -1.43
C VAL A 106 1.00 -9.34 -1.20
N PRO A 107 0.63 -8.87 0.00
CA PRO A 107 0.62 -7.45 0.33
C PRO A 107 1.97 -6.78 0.04
N VAL A 108 1.93 -5.53 -0.40
CA VAL A 108 3.12 -4.72 -0.68
C VAL A 108 3.07 -3.45 0.15
N LEU A 109 4.04 -3.27 1.04
CA LEU A 109 4.25 -2.02 1.78
C LEU A 109 5.25 -1.16 1.00
N VAL A 110 4.75 -0.07 0.46
CA VAL A 110 5.54 0.92 -0.27
C VAL A 110 5.91 2.06 0.67
N LEU A 111 7.20 2.18 0.96
CA LEU A 111 7.74 3.28 1.75
C LEU A 111 8.06 4.48 0.84
N ARG A 112 7.89 5.69 1.37
CA ARG A 112 8.20 6.92 0.66
C ARG A 112 9.50 7.51 1.16
N ASP A 113 10.34 7.96 0.26
CA ASP A 113 11.50 8.77 0.61
C ASP A 113 11.04 10.22 0.76
N SER A 114 10.55 10.57 1.94
CA SER A 114 10.10 11.93 2.30
C SER A 114 11.06 12.61 3.26
N GLY A 115 12.33 12.23 3.28
CA GLY A 115 13.34 12.77 4.18
C GLY A 115 13.01 12.47 5.66
N GLU A 116 13.27 13.41 6.58
CA GLU A 116 13.08 13.22 8.02
C GLU A 116 11.66 12.80 8.43
N LYS A 117 10.65 13.04 7.59
CA LYS A 117 9.25 12.63 7.86
C LYS A 117 8.92 11.20 7.47
N SER A 118 9.74 10.52 6.66
CA SER A 118 9.55 9.07 6.35
C SER A 118 9.81 8.17 7.55
N ALA A 119 10.53 8.66 8.53
CA ALA A 119 10.82 7.95 9.77
C ALA A 119 9.60 7.84 10.71
N ASN A 120 8.44 8.36 10.35
CA ASN A 120 7.27 8.39 11.25
C ASN A 120 6.59 7.03 11.48
N LEU A 121 7.01 5.97 10.77
CA LEU A 121 6.74 4.61 11.22
C LEU A 121 7.61 4.23 12.46
N TYR A 122 8.75 4.93 12.69
CA TYR A 122 9.51 4.93 13.94
C TYR A 122 8.92 5.97 14.87
N ARG A 123 8.12 5.53 15.79
CA ARG A 123 7.30 6.40 16.62
C ARG A 123 7.97 6.72 17.94
N GLU A 124 7.85 7.97 18.33
CA GLU A 124 7.80 8.31 19.74
C GLU A 124 6.68 7.50 20.38
N GLN A 125 6.98 6.78 21.46
CA GLN A 125 6.17 5.68 22.00
C GLN A 125 4.77 6.07 22.53
N ASP A 126 4.35 7.32 22.42
CA ASP A 126 3.22 7.87 23.16
C ASP A 126 1.91 8.07 22.39
N ARG A 127 1.88 7.88 21.07
CA ARG A 127 0.62 7.99 20.32
C ARG A 127 0.24 6.70 19.56
N PRO A 128 -1.08 6.39 19.33
CA PRO A 128 -1.51 5.21 18.57
C PRO A 128 -1.07 5.27 17.08
N LEU A 129 -0.67 4.16 16.45
CA LEU A 129 -0.46 4.08 15.01
C LEU A 129 -1.78 4.38 14.30
N ARG A 130 -1.82 5.39 13.45
CA ARG A 130 -3.02 5.83 12.76
C ARG A 130 -2.98 5.37 11.31
N VAL A 131 -3.92 4.52 10.93
CA VAL A 131 -4.02 3.99 9.58
C VAL A 131 -5.33 4.43 8.94
N LEU A 132 -5.25 5.06 7.76
CA LEU A 132 -6.40 5.37 6.94
C LEU A 132 -6.72 4.20 6.01
N VAL A 133 -7.96 3.74 6.01
CA VAL A 133 -8.44 2.63 5.18
C VAL A 133 -9.62 3.11 4.33
N PRO A 134 -9.38 3.61 3.12
CA PRO A 134 -10.45 3.96 2.18
C PRO A 134 -11.18 2.71 1.69
N LEU A 135 -12.51 2.72 1.83
CA LEU A 135 -13.40 1.64 1.38
C LEU A 135 -14.45 2.18 0.41
N ASP A 136 -14.67 1.48 -0.69
CA ASP A 136 -15.70 1.85 -1.67
C ASP A 136 -17.02 1.07 -1.49
N GLY A 137 -17.11 0.24 -0.45
CA GLY A 137 -18.25 -0.60 -0.14
C GLY A 137 -18.31 -1.89 -0.95
N SER A 138 -17.23 -2.27 -1.62
CA SER A 138 -17.12 -3.57 -2.28
C SER A 138 -16.41 -4.59 -1.39
N PRO A 139 -16.76 -5.88 -1.49
CA PRO A 139 -16.04 -6.95 -0.79
C PRO A 139 -14.53 -6.99 -1.15
N LEU A 140 -14.17 -6.56 -2.37
CA LEU A 140 -12.77 -6.49 -2.79
C LEU A 140 -11.99 -5.44 -2.01
N ALA A 141 -12.58 -4.27 -1.75
CA ALA A 141 -11.94 -3.25 -0.93
C ALA A 141 -11.76 -3.70 0.52
N GLU A 142 -12.69 -4.49 1.06
CA GLU A 142 -12.63 -5.00 2.43
C GLU A 142 -11.50 -6.02 2.65
N MET A 143 -10.98 -6.65 1.59
CA MET A 143 -9.87 -7.61 1.70
C MET A 143 -8.56 -7.00 2.22
N VAL A 144 -8.46 -5.67 2.29
CA VAL A 144 -7.33 -4.96 2.91
C VAL A 144 -7.35 -5.06 4.45
N LEU A 145 -8.52 -5.30 5.05
CA LEU A 145 -8.73 -5.18 6.50
C LEU A 145 -7.90 -6.17 7.31
N GLU A 146 -7.88 -7.44 6.92
CA GLU A 146 -7.08 -8.44 7.61
C GLU A 146 -5.57 -8.16 7.51
N PRO A 147 -4.98 -7.96 6.32
CA PRO A 147 -3.56 -7.62 6.19
C PRO A 147 -3.15 -6.34 6.93
N VAL A 148 -3.99 -5.31 6.95
CA VAL A 148 -3.65 -4.07 7.66
C VAL A 148 -3.68 -4.24 9.18
N VAL A 149 -4.60 -5.02 9.72
CA VAL A 149 -4.64 -5.36 11.15
C VAL A 149 -3.41 -6.17 11.55
N GLN A 150 -3.04 -7.16 10.75
CA GLN A 150 -1.83 -7.96 10.98
C GLN A 150 -0.58 -7.07 10.98
N LEU A 151 -0.42 -6.21 9.96
CA LEU A 151 0.71 -5.29 9.87
C LEU A 151 0.74 -4.31 11.04
N ALA A 152 -0.38 -3.65 11.37
CA ALA A 152 -0.45 -2.69 12.46
C ALA A 152 -0.13 -3.34 13.83
N THR A 153 -0.60 -4.57 14.04
CA THR A 153 -0.30 -5.34 15.24
C THR A 153 1.20 -5.61 15.38
N GLN A 154 1.88 -5.93 14.29
CA GLN A 154 3.33 -6.18 14.27
C GLN A 154 4.13 -4.89 14.43
N LEU A 155 3.75 -3.82 13.75
CA LEU A 155 4.45 -2.53 13.82
C LEU A 155 4.38 -1.89 15.19
N THR A 156 3.29 -2.09 15.92
CA THR A 156 3.11 -1.49 17.25
C THR A 156 3.61 -2.37 18.39
N ALA A 157 4.07 -3.59 18.12
CA ALA A 157 4.46 -4.59 19.12
C ALA A 157 3.38 -4.79 20.21
N SER A 158 3.37 -3.94 21.24
CA SER A 158 2.38 -3.95 22.34
C SER A 158 1.56 -2.67 22.43
N GLY A 159 1.84 -1.66 21.59
CA GLY A 159 1.18 -0.37 21.62
C GLY A 159 -0.22 -0.34 20.98
N PRO A 160 -0.98 0.74 21.20
CA PRO A 160 -2.29 0.93 20.58
C PRO A 160 -2.16 1.31 19.11
N TYR A 161 -3.17 0.96 18.33
CA TYR A 161 -3.32 1.39 16.94
C TYR A 161 -4.78 1.73 16.60
N GLN A 162 -4.94 2.63 15.64
CA GLN A 162 -6.23 3.13 15.20
C GLN A 162 -6.40 2.92 13.70
N LEU A 163 -7.51 2.32 13.30
CA LEU A 163 -7.96 2.28 11.91
C LEU A 163 -9.10 3.27 11.71
N ASN A 164 -8.95 4.20 10.78
CA ASN A 164 -10.06 5.02 10.31
C ASN A 164 -10.55 4.46 8.97
N LEU A 165 -11.80 4.01 8.93
CA LEU A 165 -12.47 3.56 7.73
C LEU A 165 -13.05 4.80 7.02
N LEU A 166 -12.47 5.19 5.90
CA LEU A 166 -12.91 6.34 5.13
C LEU A 166 -13.80 5.91 3.96
N ARG A 167 -14.98 6.49 3.88
CA ARG A 167 -15.84 6.39 2.71
C ARG A 167 -15.93 7.75 2.01
N VAL A 168 -15.45 7.84 0.79
CA VAL A 168 -15.68 8.99 -0.08
C VAL A 168 -16.78 8.63 -1.06
N ILE A 169 -17.85 9.41 -1.07
CA ILE A 169 -18.97 9.27 -1.98
C ILE A 169 -18.75 10.25 -3.12
N ASP A 170 -18.62 9.70 -4.33
CA ASP A 170 -18.45 10.47 -5.55
C ASP A 170 -19.73 11.23 -5.87
N LEU A 171 -19.64 12.55 -5.89
CA LEU A 171 -20.71 13.42 -6.34
C LEU A 171 -20.55 13.63 -7.84
N PRO A 172 -21.51 13.16 -8.67
CA PRO A 172 -21.40 13.32 -10.11
C PRO A 172 -21.28 14.78 -10.50
N ASN A 173 -20.18 15.14 -11.11
CA ASN A 173 -19.95 16.48 -11.67
C ASN A 173 -20.80 16.64 -12.96
N ARG A 174 -22.11 16.70 -12.79
CA ARG A 174 -23.03 16.92 -13.90
C ARG A 174 -23.08 18.41 -14.19
N TYR A 175 -22.25 18.90 -15.09
CA TYR A 175 -22.18 20.29 -15.55
C TYR A 175 -21.24 21.22 -14.74
N GLY A 176 -20.02 21.31 -15.17
CA GLY A 176 -19.03 22.35 -15.04
C GLY A 176 -19.35 23.61 -14.20
N GLY A 177 -19.49 23.52 -12.87
CA GLY A 177 -19.63 24.72 -12.06
C GLY A 177 -20.26 24.49 -10.69
N TRP A 178 -19.92 25.32 -9.76
CA TRP A 178 -20.31 25.41 -8.35
C TRP A 178 -21.84 25.41 -8.08
N LYS A 179 -22.67 25.44 -9.11
CA LYS A 179 -24.13 25.45 -8.99
C LYS A 179 -24.79 24.09 -8.87
N SER A 180 -24.05 22.99 -8.99
CA SER A 180 -24.64 21.64 -9.04
C SER A 180 -24.95 21.04 -7.66
N LEU A 181 -24.27 21.46 -6.60
CA LEU A 181 -24.53 20.95 -5.23
C LEU A 181 -25.84 21.45 -4.63
N SER A 182 -26.34 22.61 -5.07
CA SER A 182 -27.58 23.20 -4.57
C SER A 182 -28.87 22.48 -5.01
N HIS A 183 -28.75 21.49 -5.90
CA HIS A 183 -29.90 20.72 -6.41
C HIS A 183 -29.94 19.27 -5.93
N ILE A 184 -28.93 18.81 -5.16
CA ILE A 184 -29.03 17.50 -4.53
C ILE A 184 -29.89 17.65 -3.29
N ASP A 185 -31.00 16.93 -3.27
CA ASP A 185 -31.92 16.94 -2.12
C ASP A 185 -31.15 16.50 -0.86
N ASN A 186 -31.11 17.34 0.16
CA ASN A 186 -30.48 17.05 1.45
C ASN A 186 -30.97 15.71 2.03
N LYS A 187 -32.19 15.32 1.73
CA LYS A 187 -32.77 14.05 2.14
C LYS A 187 -32.06 12.88 1.49
N VAL A 188 -31.65 13.00 0.22
CA VAL A 188 -30.88 11.94 -0.51
C VAL A 188 -29.48 11.81 0.07
N LEU A 189 -28.82 12.93 0.37
CA LEU A 189 -27.51 12.92 1.01
C LEU A 189 -27.57 12.30 2.40
N GLU A 190 -28.58 12.63 3.18
CA GLU A 190 -28.76 12.07 4.52
C GLU A 190 -29.04 10.56 4.48
N GLN A 191 -29.89 10.11 3.56
CA GLN A 191 -30.13 8.68 3.35
C GLN A 191 -28.85 7.92 2.93
N ALA A 192 -28.05 8.53 2.04
CA ALA A 192 -26.78 7.95 1.63
C ALA A 192 -25.81 7.87 2.82
N ARG A 193 -25.74 8.90 3.67
CA ARG A 193 -24.95 8.92 4.89
C ARG A 193 -25.35 7.80 5.83
N GLN A 194 -26.63 7.68 6.16
CA GLN A 194 -27.14 6.65 7.07
C GLN A 194 -26.89 5.23 6.56
N ALA A 195 -27.03 5.01 5.26
CA ALA A 195 -26.71 3.72 4.63
C ALA A 195 -25.21 3.39 4.78
N MET A 196 -24.32 4.37 4.59
CA MET A 196 -22.89 4.18 4.75
C MET A 196 -22.46 3.98 6.20
N GLU A 197 -23.06 4.71 7.14
CA GLU A 197 -22.83 4.49 8.59
C GLU A 197 -23.22 3.08 9.01
N SER A 198 -24.36 2.59 8.53
CA SER A 198 -24.82 1.23 8.79
C SER A 198 -23.85 0.18 8.21
N TYR A 199 -23.39 0.39 6.98
CA TYR A 199 -22.38 -0.46 6.34
C TYR A 199 -21.06 -0.46 7.14
N MET A 200 -20.53 0.72 7.49
CA MET A 200 -19.28 0.83 8.25
C MET A 200 -19.37 0.17 9.61
N ARG A 201 -20.53 0.24 10.27
CA ARG A 201 -20.77 -0.45 11.54
C ARG A 201 -20.62 -1.96 11.40
N LEU A 202 -21.23 -2.55 10.37
CA LEU A 202 -21.11 -3.98 10.09
C LEU A 202 -19.67 -4.39 9.81
N VAL A 203 -18.92 -3.57 9.06
CA VAL A 203 -17.49 -3.82 8.80
C VAL A 203 -16.70 -3.80 10.11
N ILE A 204 -16.93 -2.81 10.98
CA ILE A 204 -16.27 -2.73 12.30
C ILE A 204 -16.58 -3.96 13.15
N GLU A 205 -17.84 -4.39 13.22
CA GLU A 205 -18.25 -5.57 13.98
C GLU A 205 -17.56 -6.82 13.44
N HIS A 206 -17.49 -6.98 12.12
CA HIS A 206 -16.80 -8.11 11.48
C HIS A 206 -15.30 -8.13 11.80
N VAL A 207 -14.61 -7.00 11.68
CA VAL A 207 -13.18 -6.89 12.00
C VAL A 207 -12.93 -7.21 13.49
N ARG A 208 -13.73 -6.64 14.40
CA ARG A 208 -13.59 -6.90 15.83
C ARG A 208 -13.80 -8.37 16.19
N ALA A 209 -14.72 -9.05 15.52
CA ALA A 209 -14.96 -10.49 15.73
C ALA A 209 -13.79 -11.35 15.24
N SER A 210 -13.04 -10.88 14.25
CA SER A 210 -11.93 -11.61 13.63
C SER A 210 -10.57 -11.38 14.32
N VAL A 211 -10.45 -10.31 15.13
CA VAL A 211 -9.18 -9.92 15.76
C VAL A 211 -9.08 -10.41 17.20
N PRO A 212 -8.18 -11.35 17.50
CA PRO A 212 -7.89 -11.71 18.90
C PRO A 212 -7.30 -10.49 19.64
N ASN A 213 -7.73 -10.22 20.84
CA ASN A 213 -7.23 -9.10 21.65
C ASN A 213 -7.51 -7.71 21.05
N SER A 214 -8.74 -7.45 20.63
CA SER A 214 -9.18 -6.19 20.04
C SER A 214 -9.06 -4.95 20.96
N SER A 215 -8.62 -5.12 22.21
CA SER A 215 -8.46 -4.04 23.19
C SER A 215 -7.44 -2.94 22.77
N ARG A 216 -6.50 -3.29 21.90
CA ARG A 216 -5.51 -2.34 21.36
C ARG A 216 -5.94 -1.64 20.07
N LEU A 217 -6.99 -2.16 19.42
CA LEU A 217 -7.55 -1.66 18.19
C LEU A 217 -8.65 -0.64 18.50
N SER A 218 -8.45 0.61 18.12
CA SER A 218 -9.49 1.61 17.99
C SER A 218 -9.94 1.72 16.54
N MET A 219 -11.25 1.79 16.31
CA MET A 219 -11.79 1.96 14.96
C MET A 219 -12.74 3.16 14.93
N THR A 220 -12.50 4.05 13.97
CA THR A 220 -13.33 5.22 13.68
C THR A 220 -13.80 5.18 12.23
N THR A 221 -14.78 5.99 11.90
CA THR A 221 -15.32 6.08 10.54
C THR A 221 -15.43 7.53 10.11
N SER A 222 -15.15 7.79 8.83
CA SER A 222 -15.32 9.10 8.19
C SER A 222 -16.08 8.94 6.88
N ILE A 223 -17.03 9.84 6.61
CA ILE A 223 -17.79 9.90 5.36
C ILE A 223 -17.62 11.27 4.75
N LYS A 224 -17.13 11.33 3.53
CA LYS A 224 -16.95 12.56 2.74
C LYS A 224 -17.79 12.49 1.46
N PHE A 225 -18.28 13.63 1.01
CA PHE A 225 -18.97 13.79 -0.26
C PHE A 225 -18.11 14.71 -1.14
N GLU A 226 -17.46 14.14 -2.15
CA GLU A 226 -16.48 14.85 -2.95
C GLU A 226 -16.59 14.49 -4.44
N THR A 227 -16.16 15.39 -5.30
CA THR A 227 -16.08 15.16 -6.76
C THR A 227 -14.73 14.59 -7.19
N ASP A 228 -13.71 14.73 -6.36
CA ASP A 228 -12.37 14.19 -6.56
C ASP A 228 -12.05 13.17 -5.44
N VAL A 229 -12.49 11.94 -5.62
CA VAL A 229 -12.31 10.87 -4.63
C VAL A 229 -10.85 10.65 -4.25
N PRO A 230 -9.88 10.49 -5.19
CA PRO A 230 -8.47 10.35 -4.81
C PRO A 230 -7.90 11.56 -4.08
N GLY A 231 -8.25 12.78 -4.50
CA GLY A 231 -7.82 14.01 -3.84
C GLY A 231 -8.30 14.11 -2.41
N ALA A 232 -9.56 13.75 -2.16
CA ALA A 232 -10.14 13.70 -0.81
C ALA A 232 -9.43 12.67 0.08
N ILE A 233 -9.12 11.47 -0.45
CA ILE A 233 -8.37 10.45 0.29
C ILE A 233 -6.98 10.98 0.68
N ILE A 234 -6.27 11.60 -0.25
CA ILE A 234 -4.92 12.15 -0.01
C ILE A 234 -4.99 13.26 1.03
N HIS A 235 -5.96 14.17 0.92
CA HIS A 235 -6.15 15.28 1.86
C HIS A 235 -6.37 14.77 3.29
N VAL A 236 -7.32 13.85 3.47
CA VAL A 236 -7.60 13.24 4.77
C VAL A 236 -6.37 12.47 5.29
N ALA A 237 -5.68 11.74 4.43
CA ALA A 237 -4.48 10.99 4.80
C ALA A 237 -3.38 11.90 5.37
N GLU A 238 -3.11 13.03 4.71
CA GLU A 238 -1.98 13.90 5.04
C GLU A 238 -2.30 14.94 6.13
N HIS A 239 -3.59 15.33 6.30
CA HIS A 239 -3.99 16.42 7.21
C HIS A 239 -4.96 16.00 8.31
N GLY A 240 -5.56 14.81 8.23
CA GLY A 240 -6.63 14.38 9.13
C GLY A 240 -8.03 14.74 8.60
N ASP A 241 -9.04 14.45 9.40
CA ASP A 241 -10.44 14.80 9.07
C ASP A 241 -10.75 16.22 9.57
N ASP A 242 -11.51 17.02 8.76
CA ASP A 242 -11.87 18.41 9.04
C ASP A 242 -12.80 18.54 10.26
N GLY A 243 -12.32 18.40 11.42
CA GLY A 243 -13.10 18.45 12.67
C GLY A 243 -12.26 18.09 13.90
N GLU A 244 -11.08 17.58 13.67
CA GLU A 244 -10.13 17.26 14.72
C GLU A 244 -8.93 18.22 14.64
N GLU A 245 -9.10 19.44 15.13
CA GLU A 245 -8.14 20.55 15.00
C GLU A 245 -6.71 20.26 15.54
N ASP A 246 -6.49 19.13 16.24
CA ASP A 246 -5.20 18.83 16.91
C ASP A 246 -4.57 17.48 16.55
N VAL A 247 -5.15 16.66 15.67
CA VAL A 247 -4.74 15.25 15.57
C VAL A 247 -3.75 14.96 14.43
N GLY A 248 -3.57 15.88 13.49
CA GLY A 248 -2.65 15.72 12.35
C GLY A 248 -3.06 14.56 11.39
N GLY A 249 -2.24 14.30 10.38
CA GLY A 249 -2.48 13.24 9.40
C GLY A 249 -2.29 11.83 9.93
N TYR A 250 -2.44 10.85 9.05
CA TYR A 250 -2.24 9.44 9.32
C TYR A 250 -0.77 9.05 9.12
N ASP A 251 -0.38 7.87 9.61
CA ASP A 251 0.97 7.32 9.47
C ASP A 251 1.08 6.38 8.26
N LEU A 252 -0.06 5.78 7.86
CA LEU A 252 -0.13 4.78 6.80
C LEU A 252 -1.49 4.88 6.10
N VAL A 253 -1.51 4.66 4.79
CA VAL A 253 -2.73 4.41 4.02
C VAL A 253 -2.75 2.95 3.59
N ALA A 254 -3.88 2.26 3.77
CA ALA A 254 -4.05 0.88 3.33
C ALA A 254 -5.20 0.79 2.33
N MET A 255 -4.94 0.24 1.14
CA MET A 255 -5.92 0.13 0.07
C MET A 255 -5.82 -1.21 -0.67
N ALA A 256 -6.96 -1.69 -1.15
CA ALA A 256 -6.97 -2.76 -2.13
C ALA A 256 -6.63 -2.21 -3.53
N THR A 257 -6.04 -3.06 -4.40
CA THR A 257 -5.75 -2.67 -5.78
C THR A 257 -7.00 -2.42 -6.60
N HIS A 258 -8.13 -3.05 -6.26
CA HIS A 258 -9.40 -2.97 -6.96
C HIS A 258 -10.54 -2.77 -5.97
N GLY A 259 -11.60 -2.11 -6.45
CA GLY A 259 -12.86 -1.92 -5.75
C GLY A 259 -14.03 -2.36 -6.64
N ARG A 260 -15.06 -1.51 -6.75
CA ARG A 260 -16.31 -1.76 -7.50
C ARG A 260 -16.11 -1.99 -9.00
N SER A 261 -15.06 -1.46 -9.60
CA SER A 261 -14.78 -1.63 -11.02
C SER A 261 -14.16 -2.98 -11.26
N ALA A 262 -14.87 -3.87 -11.96
CA ALA A 262 -14.35 -5.14 -12.46
C ALA A 262 -13.35 -4.89 -13.59
N ILE A 263 -12.12 -4.50 -13.24
CA ILE A 263 -11.02 -4.27 -14.18
C ILE A 263 -10.22 -5.58 -14.34
N PRO A 264 -9.57 -5.84 -15.49
CA PRO A 264 -8.75 -7.03 -15.69
C PRO A 264 -7.76 -7.26 -14.55
N ARG A 265 -7.52 -8.53 -14.21
CA ARG A 265 -6.72 -9.00 -13.05
C ARG A 265 -5.34 -8.36 -12.86
N TRP A 266 -4.81 -7.69 -13.87
CA TRP A 266 -3.48 -7.06 -13.91
C TRP A 266 -3.50 -5.52 -13.93
N ALA A 267 -4.68 -4.91 -13.84
CA ALA A 267 -4.80 -3.44 -13.77
C ALA A 267 -4.88 -2.97 -12.31
N LEU A 268 -4.31 -1.83 -12.02
CA LEU A 268 -4.49 -1.10 -10.76
C LEU A 268 -5.70 -0.18 -10.91
N GLY A 269 -6.58 -0.13 -9.92
CA GLY A 269 -7.74 0.77 -9.95
C GLY A 269 -7.30 2.23 -9.97
N SER A 270 -7.98 3.07 -10.76
CA SER A 270 -7.61 4.47 -10.97
C SER A 270 -7.52 5.30 -9.69
N VAL A 271 -8.36 5.03 -8.70
CA VAL A 271 -8.30 5.70 -7.38
C VAL A 271 -7.04 5.28 -6.64
N THR A 272 -6.79 3.97 -6.53
CA THR A 272 -5.60 3.44 -5.85
C THR A 272 -4.31 3.90 -6.54
N GLU A 273 -4.26 3.88 -7.88
CA GLU A 273 -3.12 4.35 -8.66
C GLU A 273 -2.83 5.83 -8.39
N ARG A 274 -3.86 6.67 -8.45
CA ARG A 274 -3.67 8.11 -8.21
C ARG A 274 -3.28 8.42 -6.77
N VAL A 275 -3.84 7.73 -5.77
CA VAL A 275 -3.41 7.89 -4.37
C VAL A 275 -1.96 7.42 -4.23
N LEU A 276 -1.62 6.25 -4.80
CA LEU A 276 -0.27 5.70 -4.78
C LEU A 276 0.77 6.63 -5.43
N ASP A 277 0.42 7.35 -6.49
CA ASP A 277 1.35 8.25 -7.16
C ASP A 277 1.50 9.60 -6.47
N SER A 278 0.54 10.00 -5.65
CA SER A 278 0.44 11.37 -5.17
C SER A 278 0.66 11.54 -3.66
N THR A 279 0.32 10.55 -2.83
CA THR A 279 0.50 10.66 -1.38
C THR A 279 1.97 10.61 -0.96
N ARG A 280 2.29 11.28 0.13
CA ARG A 280 3.62 11.25 0.78
C ARG A 280 3.72 10.17 1.85
N LEU A 281 2.61 9.55 2.20
CA LEU A 281 2.59 8.54 3.26
C LEU A 281 2.99 7.16 2.72
N PRO A 282 3.54 6.30 3.57
CA PRO A 282 3.64 4.89 3.29
C PRO A 282 2.29 4.29 2.89
N MET A 283 2.28 3.32 1.98
CA MET A 283 1.05 2.66 1.56
C MET A 283 1.17 1.13 1.65
N LEU A 284 0.20 0.51 2.31
CA LEU A 284 -0.04 -0.92 2.20
C LEU A 284 -1.02 -1.16 1.05
N ILE A 285 -0.58 -1.89 0.04
CA ILE A 285 -1.42 -2.27 -1.09
C ILE A 285 -1.68 -3.77 -1.04
N VAL A 286 -2.95 -4.12 -1.05
CA VAL A 286 -3.41 -5.51 -1.04
C VAL A 286 -4.11 -5.83 -2.35
N ARG A 287 -3.66 -6.89 -3.01
CA ARG A 287 -4.36 -7.40 -4.18
C ARG A 287 -5.39 -8.43 -3.76
N PRO A 288 -6.69 -8.18 -3.98
CA PRO A 288 -7.71 -9.16 -3.71
C PRO A 288 -7.46 -10.44 -4.51
N GLN A 289 -7.38 -11.57 -3.82
CA GLN A 289 -7.41 -12.88 -4.47
C GLN A 289 -8.87 -13.26 -4.64
N GLU A 290 -9.24 -13.83 -5.80
CA GLU A 290 -10.59 -14.37 -5.95
C GLU A 290 -10.78 -15.47 -4.90
N VAL A 291 -11.64 -15.21 -3.94
CA VAL A 291 -12.24 -16.27 -3.17
C VAL A 291 -13.08 -17.04 -4.20
N HIS A 292 -12.67 -18.25 -4.54
CA HIS A 292 -13.58 -19.18 -5.20
C HIS A 292 -14.74 -19.37 -4.22
N SER A 293 -15.80 -18.59 -4.42
CA SER A 293 -17.05 -18.82 -3.72
C SER A 293 -17.52 -20.20 -4.14
N TYR A 294 -17.24 -21.18 -3.30
CA TYR A 294 -18.05 -22.39 -3.27
C TYR A 294 -19.44 -21.95 -2.81
N ILE A 295 -20.20 -21.40 -3.72
CA ILE A 295 -21.66 -21.31 -3.55
C ILE A 295 -22.11 -22.74 -3.61
N VAL A 296 -22.27 -23.33 -2.45
CA VAL A 296 -23.10 -24.52 -2.28
C VAL A 296 -24.50 -24.09 -2.71
N LYS A 297 -24.96 -24.70 -3.81
CA LYS A 297 -26.34 -24.60 -4.29
C LYS A 297 -27.28 -25.16 -3.24
#